data_ba6ed277f0f57f457de3dbc78f1df700
#
_entry.id   ba6ed277f0f57f457de3dbc78f1df700
#
_cell.length_a   1.000
_cell.length_b   1.000
_cell.length_c   1.000
_cell.angle_alpha   90.00
_cell.angle_beta   90.00
_cell.angle_gamma   90.00
#
_symmetry.space_group_name_H-M   'P 1'
#
loop_
_entity.id
_entity.type
_entity.pdbx_description
1 polymer ?
#
loop_
_entity_poly.entity_id
_entity_poly.type
_entity_poly.pdbx_seq_one_letter_code
_entity_poly.pdbx_strand_id
1 'polypeptide(L)'
;MSRSVWLPVSLVLLAVFAAVSFLGTPVAEAQKKVLNIAAKEPDSLDPHTSILGQTQAIKRFMYRGLTRFAIKDGKVTTAEVEPDLAESWTLSPEGTVWTFKLKKGVQFHKGFGELTGEDVKFSFERQIKRSPGMLFGVNLEVIKSIEVVNPHTVQIALKSFDPIFLLRMVGYQQGYIVSKKAVEKFGDQYKWNPVGTGPFYFERHTPREKIVLKAFDKYHAGRPQIDEVHWFDVPEDATKLIGLEKGTFDLLYPEAVTADVADQVKKMGAVIDRRGPGGQERFYVNMTKPPFDDIRVRKAFMHAIDRKAIKETMYPGGLARLAVSCVPPGYFGHIPMEFPEHNPDLARKLLAEAGHPNGFTIKPYFISKSFFYPKVLTLAQEQLKKVGINVELQVVEHATYHENIRKNLNPFVLYGGTRITDADPWLSLFFDSKEIPDPATGNKGTNFAHYRGMDDLLAAGRVERDVKKRAAIYHETQKRMQRDLVCLPISDVPSQWPRNPKRVSTPFDPEYGEFALHYSYNYPEMLKVLN
;
A
#
# COMPACT_ATOMS: atom_id res chain seq x y z
N MET A 1 38.08 83.74 -49.13
CA MET A 1 36.78 83.27 -49.63
C MET A 1 36.81 81.78 -49.66
N SER A 2 36.36 81.10 -48.59
CA SER A 2 36.25 79.65 -48.48
C SER A 2 34.83 79.28 -48.10
N ARG A 3 34.15 78.62 -48.97
CA ARG A 3 32.80 78.08 -48.73
C ARG A 3 32.94 76.67 -48.09
N SER A 4 32.48 76.54 -46.88
CA SER A 4 32.30 75.30 -46.17
C SER A 4 31.02 74.59 -46.66
N VAL A 5 31.14 73.37 -47.10
CA VAL A 5 30.02 72.48 -47.46
C VAL A 5 29.66 71.63 -46.25
N TRP A 6 28.45 71.85 -45.72
CA TRP A 6 27.85 70.98 -44.71
C TRP A 6 27.05 69.86 -45.41
N LEU A 7 27.44 68.58 -45.22
CA LEU A 7 26.64 67.41 -45.55
C LEU A 7 25.85 66.99 -44.30
N PRO A 8 24.59 66.61 -44.43
CA PRO A 8 23.75 66.37 -43.27
C PRO A 8 24.03 64.94 -42.65
N VAL A 9 24.32 64.96 -41.36
CA VAL A 9 24.59 63.80 -40.49
C VAL A 9 23.29 63.01 -40.17
N SER A 10 22.18 63.26 -40.87
CA SER A 10 20.85 62.74 -40.52
C SER A 10 20.48 61.40 -41.15
N LEU A 11 21.29 60.75 -41.97
CA LEU A 11 20.94 59.52 -42.70
C LEU A 11 21.65 58.23 -42.20
N VAL A 12 22.60 58.37 -41.26
CA VAL A 12 23.34 57.21 -40.73
C VAL A 12 22.72 56.66 -39.43
N LEU A 13 21.89 57.41 -38.73
CA LEU A 13 21.26 57.01 -37.49
C LEU A 13 19.97 56.17 -37.64
N LEU A 14 19.36 56.14 -38.84
CA LEU A 14 18.17 55.33 -39.13
C LEU A 14 18.47 53.89 -39.56
N ALA A 15 19.69 53.58 -40.02
CA ALA A 15 20.09 52.24 -40.43
C ALA A 15 20.58 51.36 -39.28
N VAL A 16 21.00 51.95 -38.15
CA VAL A 16 21.45 51.19 -36.96
C VAL A 16 20.27 50.82 -36.06
N PHE A 17 19.14 51.56 -36.09
CA PHE A 17 17.94 51.18 -35.31
C PHE A 17 17.08 50.08 -35.94
N ALA A 18 17.21 49.83 -37.24
CA ALA A 18 16.50 48.74 -37.93
C ALA A 18 17.20 47.35 -37.78
N ALA A 19 18.48 47.31 -37.37
CA ALA A 19 19.24 46.06 -37.22
C ALA A 19 19.21 45.50 -35.80
N VAL A 20 18.69 46.23 -34.78
CA VAL A 20 18.63 45.76 -33.37
C VAL A 20 17.25 45.21 -33.02
N SER A 21 16.25 45.35 -33.90
CA SER A 21 14.87 44.84 -33.64
C SER A 21 14.64 43.37 -33.99
N PHE A 22 15.70 42.61 -34.36
CA PHE A 22 15.63 41.17 -34.63
C PHE A 22 16.45 40.33 -33.64
N LEU A 23 16.60 40.81 -32.40
CA LEU A 23 17.15 40.01 -31.33
C LEU A 23 16.02 39.48 -30.44
N GLY A 24 15.62 38.24 -30.74
CA GLY A 24 15.08 37.32 -29.77
C GLY A 24 13.77 37.77 -29.12
N THR A 25 12.62 37.36 -29.67
CA THR A 25 11.50 37.00 -28.80
C THR A 25 12.04 36.12 -27.69
N PRO A 26 11.90 36.50 -26.40
CA PRO A 26 12.25 35.56 -25.34
C PRO A 26 11.43 34.31 -25.60
N VAL A 27 12.10 33.19 -25.87
CA VAL A 27 11.46 31.88 -25.83
C VAL A 27 10.90 31.80 -24.39
N ALA A 28 9.60 31.91 -24.25
CA ALA A 28 8.94 31.78 -22.96
C ALA A 28 9.39 30.41 -22.43
N GLU A 29 10.26 30.42 -21.44
CA GLU A 29 10.70 29.22 -20.78
C GLU A 29 9.44 28.54 -20.25
N ALA A 30 9.09 27.38 -20.81
CA ALA A 30 7.86 26.68 -20.45
C ALA A 30 7.85 26.49 -18.94
N GLN A 31 6.83 27.03 -18.28
CA GLN A 31 6.72 26.95 -16.83
C GLN A 31 6.82 25.48 -16.39
N LYS A 32 7.77 25.18 -15.50
CA LYS A 32 7.96 23.82 -14.96
C LYS A 32 6.68 23.30 -14.34
N LYS A 33 6.32 22.08 -14.70
CA LYS A 33 5.18 21.36 -14.12
C LYS A 33 5.62 20.64 -12.85
N VAL A 34 5.27 21.22 -11.71
CA VAL A 34 5.67 20.73 -10.39
C VAL A 34 4.45 20.16 -9.68
N LEU A 35 4.56 18.92 -9.21
CA LEU A 35 3.58 18.25 -8.36
C LEU A 35 4.00 18.39 -6.90
N ASN A 36 3.21 19.09 -6.09
CA ASN A 36 3.45 19.29 -4.67
C ASN A 36 2.62 18.33 -3.83
N ILE A 37 3.27 17.39 -3.16
CA ILE A 37 2.64 16.38 -2.30
C ILE A 37 2.97 16.68 -0.83
N ALA A 38 1.96 16.82 0.01
CA ALA A 38 2.15 16.94 1.45
C ALA A 38 1.95 15.58 2.14
N ALA A 39 2.98 15.12 2.84
CA ALA A 39 3.02 13.83 3.52
C ALA A 39 3.94 13.92 4.75
N LYS A 40 4.13 12.83 5.47
CA LYS A 40 5.24 12.70 6.41
C LYS A 40 6.52 12.32 5.66
N GLU A 41 7.66 12.68 6.25
CA GLU A 41 8.97 12.27 5.77
C GLU A 41 9.09 10.73 5.78
N PRO A 42 9.57 10.10 4.69
CA PRO A 42 9.85 8.68 4.69
C PRO A 42 11.09 8.37 5.57
N ASP A 43 11.09 7.21 6.20
CA ASP A 43 12.20 6.73 7.02
C ASP A 43 13.36 6.16 6.19
N SER A 44 13.11 5.80 4.95
CA SER A 44 14.08 5.24 4.02
C SER A 44 13.59 5.30 2.58
N LEU A 45 14.48 5.59 1.63
CA LEU A 45 14.21 5.46 0.21
C LEU A 45 14.73 4.15 -0.41
N ASP A 46 15.40 3.28 0.37
CA ASP A 46 15.65 1.90 -0.05
C ASP A 46 14.33 1.12 -0.07
N PRO A 47 13.94 0.53 -1.23
CA PRO A 47 12.60 -0.06 -1.37
C PRO A 47 12.37 -1.28 -0.49
N HIS A 48 13.42 -1.91 0.02
CA HIS A 48 13.34 -3.18 0.75
C HIS A 48 13.38 -3.04 2.28
N THR A 49 13.53 -1.82 2.83
CA THR A 49 13.85 -1.60 4.25
C THR A 49 12.76 -0.97 5.10
N SER A 50 11.61 -0.59 4.53
CA SER A 50 10.53 0.03 5.30
C SER A 50 9.15 -0.48 4.88
N ILE A 51 8.25 -0.58 5.86
CA ILE A 51 6.83 -0.94 5.67
C ILE A 51 5.89 0.27 5.80
N LEU A 52 6.39 1.46 6.12
CA LEU A 52 5.56 2.65 6.33
C LEU A 52 4.86 3.06 5.04
N GLY A 53 3.57 3.40 5.13
CA GLY A 53 2.73 3.71 3.97
C GLY A 53 3.27 4.86 3.12
N GLN A 54 3.65 6.00 3.74
CA GLN A 54 4.22 7.15 3.03
C GLN A 54 5.54 6.80 2.33
N THR A 55 6.35 5.95 2.96
CA THR A 55 7.60 5.46 2.39
C THR A 55 7.34 4.56 1.18
N GLN A 56 6.33 3.70 1.24
CA GLN A 56 5.94 2.87 0.09
C GLN A 56 5.36 3.74 -1.05
N ALA A 57 4.64 4.81 -0.73
CA ALA A 57 4.05 5.71 -1.72
C ALA A 57 5.10 6.41 -2.58
N ILE A 58 6.13 7.02 -1.98
CA ILE A 58 7.18 7.75 -2.72
C ILE A 58 8.05 6.81 -3.56
N LYS A 59 8.28 5.56 -3.12
CA LYS A 59 9.12 4.58 -3.83
C LYS A 59 8.59 4.24 -5.22
N ARG A 60 7.27 4.28 -5.43
CA ARG A 60 6.63 4.05 -6.74
C ARG A 60 7.07 5.03 -7.82
N PHE A 61 7.45 6.24 -7.44
CA PHE A 61 7.98 7.24 -8.38
C PHE A 61 9.37 6.85 -8.89
N MET A 62 10.16 6.11 -8.09
CA MET A 62 11.58 5.84 -8.39
C MET A 62 11.89 4.42 -8.85
N TYR A 63 11.06 3.44 -8.52
CA TYR A 63 11.36 2.02 -8.76
C TYR A 63 10.28 1.32 -9.57
N ARG A 64 10.68 0.26 -10.26
CA ARG A 64 9.81 -0.65 -11.01
C ARG A 64 10.11 -2.11 -10.65
N GLY A 65 9.19 -3.01 -11.00
CA GLY A 65 9.32 -4.45 -10.88
C GLY A 65 9.40 -5.15 -12.24
N LEU A 66 9.51 -6.45 -12.24
CA LEU A 66 9.47 -7.23 -13.49
C LEU A 66 8.10 -7.11 -14.15
N THR A 67 7.04 -7.09 -13.34
CA THR A 67 5.65 -6.95 -13.77
C THR A 67 5.00 -5.74 -13.09
N ARG A 68 3.85 -5.32 -13.60
CA ARG A 68 2.97 -4.32 -12.97
C ARG A 68 1.52 -4.80 -13.04
N PHE A 69 0.62 -4.21 -12.26
CA PHE A 69 -0.80 -4.51 -12.37
C PHE A 69 -1.34 -4.10 -13.74
N ALA A 70 -2.19 -4.91 -14.35
CA ALA A 70 -2.75 -4.60 -15.65
C ALA A 70 -3.82 -3.50 -15.57
N ILE A 71 -3.95 -2.71 -16.65
CA ILE A 71 -5.06 -1.78 -16.84
C ILE A 71 -6.06 -2.43 -17.79
N LYS A 72 -7.31 -2.63 -17.33
CA LYS A 72 -8.42 -3.14 -18.13
C LYS A 72 -9.63 -2.23 -17.98
N ASP A 73 -10.27 -1.91 -19.09
CA ASP A 73 -11.47 -1.05 -19.14
C ASP A 73 -11.27 0.27 -18.35
N GLY A 74 -10.10 0.88 -18.45
CA GLY A 74 -9.75 2.11 -17.74
C GLY A 74 -9.54 1.95 -16.23
N LYS A 75 -9.44 0.72 -15.71
CA LYS A 75 -9.22 0.42 -14.29
C LYS A 75 -7.97 -0.41 -14.08
N VAL A 76 -7.25 -0.15 -13.00
CA VAL A 76 -6.15 -1.01 -12.58
C VAL A 76 -6.71 -2.26 -11.93
N THR A 77 -6.36 -3.44 -12.44
CA THR A 77 -6.82 -4.72 -11.88
C THR A 77 -5.91 -5.19 -10.75
N THR A 78 -6.44 -6.08 -9.91
CA THR A 78 -5.68 -6.66 -8.80
C THR A 78 -5.26 -8.11 -9.05
N ALA A 79 -5.90 -8.75 -10.03
CA ALA A 79 -5.77 -10.18 -10.30
C ALA A 79 -4.81 -10.47 -11.44
N GLU A 80 -4.50 -9.48 -12.27
CA GLU A 80 -3.72 -9.66 -13.48
C GLU A 80 -2.54 -8.72 -13.51
N VAL A 81 -1.47 -9.19 -14.13
CA VAL A 81 -0.25 -8.41 -14.33
C VAL A 81 0.06 -8.28 -15.81
N GLU A 82 0.75 -7.21 -16.14
CA GLU A 82 1.26 -6.93 -17.47
C GLU A 82 2.78 -6.65 -17.44
N PRO A 83 3.47 -6.66 -18.57
CA PRO A 83 4.90 -6.36 -18.67
C PRO A 83 5.26 -4.99 -18.10
N ASP A 84 6.36 -4.95 -17.27
CA ASP A 84 7.02 -3.70 -16.86
C ASP A 84 8.50 -3.74 -17.22
N LEU A 85 9.41 -4.17 -16.35
CA LEU A 85 10.83 -4.36 -16.71
C LEU A 85 11.07 -5.64 -17.52
N ALA A 86 10.25 -6.67 -17.31
CA ALA A 86 10.20 -7.81 -18.22
C ALA A 86 9.29 -7.48 -19.42
N GLU A 87 9.70 -7.81 -20.63
CA GLU A 87 8.86 -7.73 -21.83
C GLU A 87 7.94 -8.94 -21.98
N SER A 88 8.37 -10.11 -21.47
CA SER A 88 7.62 -11.36 -21.51
C SER A 88 8.16 -12.36 -20.49
N TRP A 89 7.38 -13.40 -20.24
CA TRP A 89 7.78 -14.54 -19.40
C TRP A 89 7.13 -15.84 -19.86
N THR A 90 7.75 -16.95 -19.49
CA THR A 90 7.22 -18.29 -19.70
C THR A 90 7.39 -19.11 -18.43
N LEU A 91 6.47 -20.07 -18.22
CA LEU A 91 6.51 -21.03 -17.13
C LEU A 91 6.81 -22.43 -17.70
N SER A 92 7.71 -23.16 -17.08
CA SER A 92 7.99 -24.54 -17.46
C SER A 92 6.75 -25.43 -17.31
N PRO A 93 6.63 -26.56 -18.04
CA PRO A 93 5.50 -27.47 -17.93
C PRO A 93 5.24 -27.97 -16.50
N GLU A 94 6.32 -28.15 -15.72
CA GLU A 94 6.27 -28.58 -14.31
C GLU A 94 5.75 -27.47 -13.39
N GLY A 95 5.70 -26.21 -13.90
CA GLY A 95 5.19 -25.06 -13.15
C GLY A 95 6.15 -24.52 -12.09
N THR A 96 7.44 -24.84 -12.18
CA THR A 96 8.43 -24.46 -11.17
C THR A 96 9.56 -23.59 -11.66
N VAL A 97 9.68 -23.34 -12.96
CA VAL A 97 10.73 -22.47 -13.52
C VAL A 97 10.09 -21.38 -14.36
N TRP A 98 10.23 -20.14 -13.91
CA TRP A 98 9.86 -18.95 -14.67
C TRP A 98 11.07 -18.42 -15.43
N THR A 99 10.92 -18.17 -16.73
CA THR A 99 11.92 -17.51 -17.56
C THR A 99 11.40 -16.12 -17.95
N PHE A 100 12.07 -15.08 -17.47
CA PHE A 100 11.76 -13.69 -17.80
C PHE A 100 12.71 -13.15 -18.85
N LYS A 101 12.17 -12.53 -19.91
CA LYS A 101 12.93 -11.72 -20.86
C LYS A 101 12.83 -10.27 -20.44
N LEU A 102 13.95 -9.62 -20.19
CA LEU A 102 14.02 -8.22 -19.78
C LEU A 102 13.97 -7.31 -21.01
N LYS A 103 13.30 -6.18 -20.87
CA LYS A 103 13.35 -5.11 -21.89
C LYS A 103 14.78 -4.60 -22.02
N LYS A 104 15.27 -4.50 -23.26
CA LYS A 104 16.58 -3.91 -23.58
C LYS A 104 16.51 -2.39 -23.47
N GLY A 105 17.65 -1.76 -23.18
CA GLY A 105 17.78 -0.31 -23.12
C GLY A 105 17.17 0.37 -21.89
N VAL A 106 16.64 -0.37 -20.93
CA VAL A 106 16.14 0.20 -19.68
C VAL A 106 17.29 0.74 -18.86
N GLN A 107 17.30 2.05 -18.64
CA GLN A 107 18.40 2.72 -17.92
C GLN A 107 18.07 2.89 -16.44
N PHE A 108 19.05 2.68 -15.59
CA PHE A 108 19.03 3.16 -14.22
C PHE A 108 19.25 4.67 -14.14
N HIS A 109 18.66 5.29 -13.13
CA HIS A 109 18.86 6.71 -12.85
C HIS A 109 20.35 7.08 -12.72
N LYS A 110 20.66 8.37 -12.95
CA LYS A 110 21.98 8.96 -12.67
C LYS A 110 23.16 8.25 -13.33
N GLY A 111 22.91 7.59 -14.47
CA GLY A 111 23.98 6.98 -15.28
C GLY A 111 24.57 5.69 -14.69
N PHE A 112 23.83 4.98 -13.83
CA PHE A 112 24.29 3.70 -13.28
C PHE A 112 24.25 2.53 -14.26
N GLY A 113 23.91 2.81 -15.53
CA GLY A 113 23.93 1.84 -16.63
C GLY A 113 22.58 1.23 -16.93
N GLU A 114 22.59 0.24 -17.82
CA GLU A 114 21.41 -0.51 -18.24
C GLU A 114 21.06 -1.60 -17.22
N LEU A 115 19.76 -1.85 -17.07
CA LEU A 115 19.22 -2.96 -16.29
C LEU A 115 19.64 -4.30 -16.90
N THR A 116 20.16 -5.19 -16.09
CA THR A 116 20.51 -6.55 -16.48
C THR A 116 19.94 -7.60 -15.53
N GLY A 117 20.04 -8.87 -15.91
CA GLY A 117 19.67 -10.01 -15.06
C GLY A 117 20.42 -10.05 -13.73
N GLU A 118 21.65 -9.50 -13.69
CA GLU A 118 22.43 -9.40 -12.44
C GLU A 118 21.77 -8.47 -11.41
N ASP A 119 21.13 -7.38 -11.86
CA ASP A 119 20.41 -6.48 -10.96
C ASP A 119 19.14 -7.15 -10.42
N VAL A 120 18.44 -7.92 -11.25
CA VAL A 120 17.28 -8.72 -10.86
C VAL A 120 17.67 -9.75 -9.80
N LYS A 121 18.70 -10.57 -10.10
CA LYS A 121 19.23 -11.57 -9.19
C LYS A 121 19.65 -10.94 -7.86
N PHE A 122 20.44 -9.88 -7.92
CA PHE A 122 20.89 -9.15 -6.74
C PHE A 122 19.72 -8.63 -5.90
N SER A 123 18.69 -8.03 -6.53
CA SER A 123 17.56 -7.43 -5.85
C SER A 123 16.74 -8.45 -5.03
N PHE A 124 16.60 -9.66 -5.53
CA PHE A 124 15.89 -10.71 -4.81
C PHE A 124 16.81 -11.42 -3.80
N GLU A 125 18.06 -11.75 -4.16
CA GLU A 125 18.97 -12.44 -3.26
C GLU A 125 19.32 -11.62 -2.01
N ARG A 126 19.48 -10.28 -2.12
CA ARG A 126 19.73 -9.42 -0.93
C ARG A 126 18.61 -9.52 0.10
N GLN A 127 17.37 -9.76 -0.35
CA GLN A 127 16.22 -9.90 0.52
C GLN A 127 16.11 -11.34 1.06
N ILE A 128 16.30 -12.37 0.23
CA ILE A 128 16.24 -13.79 0.61
C ILE A 128 17.34 -14.08 1.64
N LYS A 129 18.55 -13.56 1.46
CA LYS A 129 19.67 -13.69 2.40
C LYS A 129 19.47 -12.91 3.70
N ARG A 130 18.33 -12.20 3.81
CA ARG A 130 17.98 -11.40 5.00
C ARG A 130 19.10 -10.47 5.45
N SER A 131 19.74 -9.78 4.50
CA SER A 131 20.71 -8.72 4.79
C SER A 131 20.11 -7.76 5.82
N PRO A 132 20.91 -7.13 6.69
CA PRO A 132 20.39 -6.25 7.74
C PRO A 132 19.38 -5.23 7.21
N GLY A 133 18.23 -5.09 7.87
CA GLY A 133 17.15 -4.18 7.50
C GLY A 133 16.22 -4.67 6.38
N MET A 134 16.44 -5.81 5.74
CA MET A 134 15.55 -6.36 4.71
C MET A 134 14.28 -6.97 5.34
N LEU A 135 13.11 -6.49 4.91
CA LEU A 135 11.83 -6.83 5.54
C LEU A 135 10.98 -7.83 4.74
N PHE A 136 11.23 -7.98 3.44
CA PHE A 136 10.31 -8.69 2.55
C PHE A 136 10.82 -10.04 2.06
N GLY A 137 11.95 -10.52 2.55
CA GLY A 137 12.56 -11.79 2.14
C GLY A 137 11.64 -13.00 2.35
N VAL A 138 10.77 -12.97 3.36
CA VAL A 138 9.77 -14.00 3.61
C VAL A 138 8.81 -14.21 2.42
N ASN A 139 8.49 -13.16 1.69
CA ASN A 139 7.64 -13.22 0.51
C ASN A 139 8.32 -13.88 -0.71
N LEU A 140 9.64 -14.09 -0.65
CA LEU A 140 10.47 -14.66 -1.70
C LEU A 140 11.02 -16.05 -1.32
N GLU A 141 10.66 -16.60 -0.17
CA GLU A 141 11.14 -17.91 0.30
C GLU A 141 10.71 -19.07 -0.61
N VAL A 142 9.71 -18.88 -1.45
CA VAL A 142 9.32 -19.82 -2.51
C VAL A 142 10.41 -19.99 -3.57
N ILE A 143 11.31 -19.03 -3.73
CA ILE A 143 12.41 -19.09 -4.70
C ILE A 143 13.46 -20.09 -4.22
N LYS A 144 13.82 -21.01 -5.10
CA LYS A 144 14.88 -22.00 -4.91
C LYS A 144 16.23 -21.46 -5.40
N SER A 145 16.25 -20.90 -6.61
CA SER A 145 17.45 -20.34 -7.23
C SER A 145 17.11 -19.31 -8.31
N ILE A 146 18.04 -18.42 -8.59
CA ILE A 146 17.95 -17.42 -9.66
C ILE A 146 19.19 -17.54 -10.52
N GLU A 147 19.00 -17.75 -11.81
CA GLU A 147 20.06 -17.91 -12.80
C GLU A 147 19.96 -16.78 -13.84
N VAL A 148 21.09 -16.16 -14.13
CA VAL A 148 21.23 -15.18 -15.21
C VAL A 148 21.72 -15.92 -16.44
N VAL A 149 20.81 -16.27 -17.36
CA VAL A 149 21.11 -17.00 -18.58
C VAL A 149 21.92 -16.13 -19.53
N ASN A 150 21.55 -14.86 -19.64
CA ASN A 150 22.28 -13.82 -20.36
C ASN A 150 21.85 -12.45 -19.80
N PRO A 151 22.45 -11.31 -20.19
CA PRO A 151 22.14 -10.01 -19.62
C PRO A 151 20.65 -9.63 -19.60
N HIS A 152 19.85 -10.17 -20.53
CA HIS A 152 18.42 -9.86 -20.66
C HIS A 152 17.51 -11.08 -20.48
N THR A 153 18.00 -12.18 -19.88
CA THR A 153 17.19 -13.37 -19.60
C THR A 153 17.53 -13.93 -18.23
N VAL A 154 16.51 -13.99 -17.36
CA VAL A 154 16.65 -14.52 -16.00
C VAL A 154 15.70 -15.69 -15.82
N GLN A 155 16.20 -16.79 -15.28
CA GLN A 155 15.41 -17.92 -14.82
C GLN A 155 15.29 -17.90 -13.29
N ILE A 156 14.06 -18.06 -12.80
CA ILE A 156 13.75 -18.15 -11.38
C ILE A 156 13.10 -19.51 -11.14
N ALA A 157 13.85 -20.41 -10.50
CA ALA A 157 13.33 -21.70 -10.08
C ALA A 157 12.67 -21.59 -8.71
N LEU A 158 11.50 -22.19 -8.58
CA LEU A 158 10.71 -22.23 -7.35
C LEU A 158 10.86 -23.58 -6.66
N LYS A 159 10.67 -23.62 -5.34
CA LYS A 159 10.62 -24.86 -4.53
C LYS A 159 9.37 -25.69 -4.84
N SER A 160 8.28 -25.00 -5.19
CA SER A 160 7.00 -25.58 -5.59
C SER A 160 6.27 -24.56 -6.49
N PHE A 161 5.22 -25.01 -7.18
CA PHE A 161 4.34 -24.10 -7.91
C PHE A 161 3.79 -23.02 -6.99
N ASP A 162 3.83 -21.75 -7.43
CA ASP A 162 3.24 -20.62 -6.73
C ASP A 162 2.31 -19.85 -7.69
N PRO A 163 0.99 -19.95 -7.52
CA PRO A 163 0.02 -19.35 -8.43
C PRO A 163 0.02 -17.81 -8.41
N ILE A 164 0.63 -17.21 -7.39
CA ILE A 164 0.72 -15.74 -7.26
C ILE A 164 2.12 -15.19 -7.55
N PHE A 165 3.02 -16.02 -8.07
CA PHE A 165 4.40 -15.62 -8.26
C PHE A 165 4.55 -14.35 -9.08
N LEU A 166 3.80 -14.19 -10.17
CA LEU A 166 3.84 -12.97 -10.98
C LEU A 166 3.36 -11.72 -10.21
N LEU A 167 2.42 -11.86 -9.28
CA LEU A 167 1.99 -10.77 -8.40
C LEU A 167 3.09 -10.38 -7.40
N ARG A 168 3.96 -11.32 -7.01
CA ARG A 168 5.14 -11.02 -6.17
C ARG A 168 6.19 -10.21 -6.92
N MET A 169 6.20 -10.28 -8.25
CA MET A 169 7.15 -9.58 -9.14
C MET A 169 6.69 -8.16 -9.50
N VAL A 170 5.48 -7.76 -9.11
CA VAL A 170 5.00 -6.38 -9.28
C VAL A 170 5.93 -5.42 -8.52
N GLY A 171 6.21 -4.28 -9.12
CA GLY A 171 6.99 -3.20 -8.51
C GLY A 171 6.35 -2.67 -7.22
N TYR A 172 6.38 -3.47 -6.16
CA TYR A 172 5.90 -3.17 -4.83
C TYR A 172 6.66 -4.03 -3.80
N GLN A 173 7.15 -3.44 -2.71
CA GLN A 173 7.91 -4.14 -1.65
C GLN A 173 9.01 -5.04 -2.23
N GLN A 174 8.87 -6.38 -2.12
CA GLN A 174 9.84 -7.36 -2.59
C GLN A 174 10.08 -7.32 -4.10
N GLY A 175 9.11 -6.88 -4.88
CA GLY A 175 9.19 -6.90 -6.34
C GLY A 175 10.02 -5.77 -6.96
N TYR A 176 10.44 -4.76 -6.18
CA TYR A 176 11.25 -3.67 -6.71
C TYR A 176 12.65 -4.14 -7.10
N ILE A 177 13.12 -3.68 -8.29
CA ILE A 177 14.49 -3.91 -8.76
C ILE A 177 15.36 -2.69 -8.47
N VAL A 178 16.52 -2.93 -7.88
CA VAL A 178 17.52 -1.91 -7.53
C VAL A 178 18.80 -2.11 -8.34
N SER A 179 19.57 -1.04 -8.56
CA SER A 179 20.88 -1.15 -9.19
C SER A 179 21.89 -1.78 -8.22
N LYS A 180 22.44 -2.94 -8.59
CA LYS A 180 23.52 -3.60 -7.84
C LYS A 180 24.70 -2.65 -7.64
N LYS A 181 25.16 -2.00 -8.70
CA LYS A 181 26.28 -1.03 -8.66
C LYS A 181 26.03 0.13 -7.69
N ALA A 182 24.77 0.63 -7.64
CA ALA A 182 24.43 1.73 -6.74
C ALA A 182 24.40 1.28 -5.28
N VAL A 183 23.82 0.12 -4.99
CA VAL A 183 23.80 -0.43 -3.62
C VAL A 183 25.22 -0.70 -3.13
N GLU A 184 26.08 -1.31 -3.97
CA GLU A 184 27.48 -1.57 -3.65
C GLU A 184 28.28 -0.27 -3.44
N LYS A 185 28.01 0.76 -4.25
CA LYS A 185 28.68 2.07 -4.14
C LYS A 185 28.30 2.82 -2.87
N PHE A 186 27.01 2.84 -2.50
CA PHE A 186 26.51 3.68 -1.42
C PHE A 186 26.39 2.94 -0.07
N GLY A 187 26.40 1.61 -0.06
CA GLY A 187 26.23 0.81 1.16
C GLY A 187 25.02 1.26 1.97
N ASP A 188 25.21 1.52 3.27
CA ASP A 188 24.15 1.98 4.18
C ASP A 188 23.57 3.34 3.80
N GLN A 189 24.28 4.14 3.01
CA GLN A 189 23.79 5.42 2.50
C GLN A 189 22.85 5.28 1.30
N TYR A 190 22.66 4.06 0.77
CA TYR A 190 21.73 3.82 -0.33
C TYR A 190 20.30 4.26 0.00
N LYS A 191 19.91 4.17 1.28
CA LYS A 191 18.59 4.63 1.75
C LYS A 191 18.30 6.11 1.47
N TRP A 192 19.34 6.95 1.28
CA TRP A 192 19.25 8.36 0.90
C TRP A 192 19.92 8.68 -0.44
N ASN A 193 20.37 7.66 -1.16
CA ASN A 193 20.88 7.74 -2.53
C ASN A 193 20.21 6.71 -3.43
N PRO A 194 18.86 6.74 -3.53
CA PRO A 194 18.11 5.73 -4.27
C PRO A 194 18.42 5.80 -5.76
N VAL A 195 18.59 4.64 -6.38
CA VAL A 195 18.77 4.48 -7.82
C VAL A 195 17.86 3.36 -8.30
N GLY A 196 16.84 3.73 -9.06
CA GLY A 196 15.87 2.82 -9.67
C GLY A 196 15.74 3.05 -11.16
N THR A 197 14.67 2.50 -11.73
CA THR A 197 14.31 2.58 -13.16
C THR A 197 12.97 3.26 -13.38
N GLY A 198 12.41 3.90 -12.35
CA GLY A 198 11.09 4.54 -12.38
C GLY A 198 11.05 5.85 -13.18
N PRO A 199 9.86 6.45 -13.31
CA PRO A 199 9.66 7.68 -14.10
C PRO A 199 10.32 8.93 -13.51
N PHE A 200 10.67 8.90 -12.22
CA PHE A 200 11.34 10.01 -11.56
C PHE A 200 12.58 9.53 -10.82
N TYR A 201 13.61 10.33 -10.81
CA TYR A 201 14.83 10.07 -10.04
C TYR A 201 14.94 11.02 -8.85
N PHE A 202 15.60 10.54 -7.80
CA PHE A 202 15.91 11.33 -6.62
C PHE A 202 16.93 12.42 -6.93
N GLU A 203 16.60 13.66 -6.64
CA GLU A 203 17.49 14.80 -6.80
C GLU A 203 18.13 15.19 -5.48
N ARG A 204 17.32 15.55 -4.49
CA ARG A 204 17.81 15.96 -3.17
C ARG A 204 16.81 15.69 -2.06
N HIS A 205 17.32 15.62 -0.85
CA HIS A 205 16.57 15.56 0.39
C HIS A 205 17.03 16.69 1.34
N THR A 206 16.11 17.54 1.74
CA THR A 206 16.30 18.50 2.83
C THR A 206 15.50 17.99 4.02
N PRO A 207 16.17 17.44 5.06
CA PRO A 207 15.49 16.83 6.21
C PRO A 207 14.48 17.77 6.85
N ARG A 208 13.30 17.26 7.20
CA ARG A 208 12.18 18.01 7.79
C ARG A 208 11.63 19.15 6.92
N GLU A 209 11.98 19.19 5.65
CA GLU A 209 11.44 20.12 4.67
C GLU A 209 10.79 19.37 3.50
N LYS A 210 11.63 18.77 2.64
CA LYS A 210 11.12 18.05 1.46
C LYS A 210 12.16 17.16 0.79
N ILE A 211 11.64 16.21 0.01
CA ILE A 211 12.37 15.46 -1.01
C ILE A 211 11.96 15.99 -2.38
N VAL A 212 12.93 16.19 -3.27
CA VAL A 212 12.71 16.56 -4.66
C VAL A 212 13.08 15.40 -5.55
N LEU A 213 12.12 15.01 -6.39
CA LEU A 213 12.33 14.06 -7.49
C LEU A 213 12.21 14.83 -8.81
N LYS A 214 12.97 14.41 -9.82
CA LYS A 214 12.90 14.98 -11.18
C LYS A 214 12.49 13.92 -12.19
N ALA A 215 11.81 14.35 -13.24
CA ALA A 215 11.45 13.50 -14.36
C ALA A 215 12.67 12.82 -14.96
N PHE A 216 12.54 11.53 -15.27
CA PHE A 216 13.58 10.76 -15.92
C PHE A 216 13.35 10.70 -17.43
N ASP A 217 14.11 11.48 -18.18
CA ASP A 217 13.94 11.60 -19.64
C ASP A 217 14.10 10.26 -20.38
N LYS A 218 14.91 9.34 -19.82
CA LYS A 218 15.17 8.00 -20.38
C LYS A 218 14.25 6.92 -19.78
N TYR A 219 13.12 7.30 -19.17
CA TYR A 219 12.18 6.32 -18.66
C TYR A 219 11.64 5.44 -19.79
N HIS A 220 11.68 4.13 -19.62
CA HIS A 220 11.41 3.15 -20.69
C HIS A 220 9.98 3.18 -21.23
N ALA A 221 9.02 3.73 -20.49
CA ALA A 221 7.64 3.91 -20.92
C ALA A 221 7.32 5.36 -21.35
N GLY A 222 8.35 6.17 -21.59
CA GLY A 222 8.24 7.57 -21.98
C GLY A 222 8.34 8.55 -20.81
N ARG A 223 8.92 9.73 -21.08
CA ARG A 223 9.09 10.78 -20.07
C ARG A 223 7.75 11.19 -19.47
N PRO A 224 7.60 11.27 -18.13
CA PRO A 224 6.38 11.79 -17.50
C PRO A 224 6.16 13.28 -17.85
N GLN A 225 4.89 13.72 -17.82
CA GLN A 225 4.52 15.10 -18.11
C GLN A 225 4.95 16.07 -17.00
N ILE A 226 5.05 15.58 -15.76
CA ILE A 226 5.50 16.32 -14.59
C ILE A 226 7.02 16.43 -14.63
N ASP A 227 7.57 17.63 -14.43
CA ASP A 227 9.02 17.87 -14.44
C ASP A 227 9.65 17.57 -13.08
N GLU A 228 8.98 17.96 -12.00
CA GLU A 228 9.46 17.76 -10.63
C GLU A 228 8.32 17.29 -9.71
N VAL A 229 8.64 16.42 -8.76
CA VAL A 229 7.75 16.07 -7.65
C VAL A 229 8.41 16.55 -6.36
N HIS A 230 7.71 17.40 -5.63
CA HIS A 230 8.12 17.90 -4.33
C HIS A 230 7.31 17.16 -3.26
N TRP A 231 7.96 16.32 -2.48
CA TRP A 231 7.38 15.60 -1.35
C TRP A 231 7.70 16.36 -0.07
N PHE A 232 6.75 17.15 0.42
CA PHE A 232 6.92 17.98 1.61
C PHE A 232 6.69 17.17 2.88
N ASP A 233 7.57 17.37 3.87
CA ASP A 233 7.36 16.86 5.23
C ASP A 233 6.38 17.76 5.98
N VAL A 234 5.13 17.33 6.04
CA VAL A 234 4.04 18.02 6.75
C VAL A 234 3.36 17.00 7.66
N PRO A 235 3.78 16.85 8.92
CA PRO A 235 3.21 15.87 9.83
C PRO A 235 1.74 16.07 10.14
N GLU A 236 1.31 17.34 10.29
CA GLU A 236 -0.02 17.68 10.80
C GLU A 236 -1.07 17.76 9.67
N ASP A 237 -2.16 16.98 9.78
CA ASP A 237 -3.21 16.92 8.76
C ASP A 237 -3.92 18.27 8.56
N ALA A 238 -4.09 19.07 9.62
CA ALA A 238 -4.67 20.42 9.52
C ALA A 238 -3.82 21.33 8.61
N THR A 239 -2.50 21.28 8.73
CA THR A 239 -1.56 22.04 7.88
C THR A 239 -1.62 21.57 6.43
N LYS A 240 -1.75 20.26 6.19
CA LYS A 240 -1.93 19.71 4.84
C LYS A 240 -3.20 20.25 4.19
N LEU A 241 -4.32 20.26 4.93
CA LEU A 241 -5.61 20.76 4.42
C LEU A 241 -5.58 22.26 4.09
N ILE A 242 -5.01 23.09 4.95
CA ILE A 242 -4.82 24.52 4.70
C ILE A 242 -3.96 24.72 3.43
N GLY A 243 -2.92 23.92 3.27
CA GLY A 243 -2.06 24.00 2.08
C GLY A 243 -2.77 23.56 0.80
N LEU A 244 -3.66 22.57 0.84
CA LEU A 244 -4.50 22.16 -0.28
C LEU A 244 -5.48 23.29 -0.67
N GLU A 245 -6.14 23.90 0.32
CA GLU A 245 -7.07 25.01 0.11
C GLU A 245 -6.39 26.22 -0.55
N LYS A 246 -5.18 26.57 -0.08
CA LYS A 246 -4.39 27.68 -0.61
C LYS A 246 -3.68 27.37 -1.94
N GLY A 247 -3.75 26.11 -2.42
CA GLY A 247 -3.05 25.66 -3.63
C GLY A 247 -1.52 25.52 -3.46
N THR A 248 -1.01 25.51 -2.22
CA THR A 248 0.40 25.18 -1.92
C THR A 248 0.70 23.73 -2.20
N PHE A 249 -0.25 22.85 -1.87
CA PHE A 249 -0.18 21.41 -2.14
C PHE A 249 -1.25 21.03 -3.14
N ASP A 250 -0.89 20.10 -4.02
CA ASP A 250 -1.74 19.61 -5.08
C ASP A 250 -2.41 18.29 -4.66
N LEU A 251 -1.75 17.54 -3.78
CA LEU A 251 -2.11 16.20 -3.36
C LEU A 251 -1.65 15.96 -1.92
N LEU A 252 -2.52 15.31 -1.12
CA LEU A 252 -2.22 15.02 0.28
C LEU A 252 -2.09 13.52 0.52
N TYR A 253 -1.18 13.17 1.43
CA TYR A 253 -1.13 11.88 2.10
C TYR A 253 -1.52 12.09 3.57
N PRO A 254 -2.80 11.98 3.95
CA PRO A 254 -3.25 12.16 5.32
C PRO A 254 -2.99 10.90 6.16
N GLU A 255 -2.95 11.05 7.47
CA GLU A 255 -2.94 9.91 8.40
C GLU A 255 -4.26 9.13 8.32
N ALA A 256 -5.38 9.87 8.22
CA ALA A 256 -6.70 9.30 8.00
C ALA A 256 -7.62 10.35 7.35
N VAL A 257 -8.48 9.92 6.45
CA VAL A 257 -9.59 10.74 5.96
C VAL A 257 -10.81 10.46 6.84
N THR A 258 -11.00 11.34 7.84
CA THR A 258 -12.21 11.32 8.69
C THR A 258 -13.36 12.06 7.99
N ALA A 259 -14.57 12.01 8.59
CA ALA A 259 -15.73 12.77 8.11
C ALA A 259 -15.43 14.26 7.96
N ASP A 260 -14.84 14.86 9.00
CA ASP A 260 -14.50 16.29 9.00
C ASP A 260 -13.50 16.65 7.91
N VAL A 261 -12.50 15.80 7.69
CA VAL A 261 -11.52 15.97 6.59
C VAL A 261 -12.23 15.87 5.24
N ALA A 262 -13.11 14.89 5.06
CA ALA A 262 -13.85 14.71 3.81
C ALA A 262 -14.77 15.90 3.50
N ASP A 263 -15.47 16.42 4.50
CA ASP A 263 -16.34 17.60 4.36
C ASP A 263 -15.52 18.87 4.01
N GLN A 264 -14.37 19.06 4.64
CA GLN A 264 -13.46 20.17 4.31
C GLN A 264 -12.95 20.05 2.87
N VAL A 265 -12.46 18.87 2.47
CA VAL A 265 -12.00 18.60 1.10
C VAL A 265 -13.09 18.92 0.08
N LYS A 266 -14.33 18.48 0.34
CA LYS A 266 -15.48 18.76 -0.53
C LYS A 266 -15.79 20.27 -0.62
N LYS A 267 -15.79 21.00 0.51
CA LYS A 267 -16.02 22.46 0.55
C LYS A 267 -14.98 23.24 -0.24
N MET A 268 -13.74 22.77 -0.29
CA MET A 268 -12.66 23.35 -1.10
C MET A 268 -12.80 23.07 -2.60
N GLY A 269 -13.76 22.24 -3.01
CA GLY A 269 -13.89 21.77 -4.39
C GLY A 269 -12.79 20.78 -4.79
N ALA A 270 -12.10 20.21 -3.81
CA ALA A 270 -11.16 19.11 -4.00
C ALA A 270 -11.88 17.76 -4.02
N VAL A 271 -11.21 16.72 -4.50
CA VAL A 271 -11.72 15.35 -4.57
C VAL A 271 -10.90 14.43 -3.68
N ILE A 272 -11.49 13.32 -3.24
CA ILE A 272 -10.78 12.25 -2.55
C ILE A 272 -10.69 11.07 -3.51
N ASP A 273 -9.50 10.82 -4.03
CA ASP A 273 -9.24 9.61 -4.81
C ASP A 273 -9.28 8.41 -3.86
N ARG A 274 -10.28 7.56 -4.02
CA ARG A 274 -10.45 6.32 -3.25
C ARG A 274 -9.94 5.15 -4.06
N ARG A 275 -8.94 4.49 -3.54
CA ARG A 275 -8.29 3.35 -4.19
C ARG A 275 -8.39 2.15 -3.30
N GLY A 276 -8.97 1.12 -3.78
CA GLY A 276 -9.24 0.03 -2.86
C GLY A 276 -9.18 -1.36 -3.44
N PRO A 277 -9.27 -2.32 -2.53
CA PRO A 277 -9.35 -2.15 -1.08
C PRO A 277 -7.97 -1.90 -0.47
N GLY A 278 -7.81 -0.79 0.25
CA GLY A 278 -6.54 -0.42 0.89
C GLY A 278 -6.20 -1.32 2.07
N GLY A 279 -7.13 -1.50 2.98
CA GLY A 279 -6.99 -2.31 4.17
C GLY A 279 -8.33 -2.79 4.70
N GLN A 280 -8.30 -3.73 5.61
CA GLN A 280 -9.49 -4.19 6.32
C GLN A 280 -9.26 -4.14 7.81
N GLU A 281 -10.22 -3.58 8.54
CA GLU A 281 -10.27 -3.57 10.00
C GLU A 281 -11.18 -4.70 10.48
N ARG A 282 -10.73 -5.46 11.47
CA ARG A 282 -11.48 -6.61 11.98
C ARG A 282 -11.09 -6.99 13.41
N PHE A 283 -11.98 -7.69 14.08
CA PHE A 283 -11.68 -8.42 15.30
C PHE A 283 -11.32 -9.87 14.98
N TYR A 284 -10.24 -10.35 15.60
CA TYR A 284 -9.88 -11.75 15.73
C TYR A 284 -10.29 -12.23 17.11
N VAL A 285 -11.05 -13.30 17.18
CA VAL A 285 -11.52 -13.85 18.45
C VAL A 285 -10.67 -15.05 18.79
N ASN A 286 -9.96 -14.99 19.90
CA ASN A 286 -9.05 -16.04 20.34
C ASN A 286 -9.82 -17.27 20.84
N MET A 287 -9.71 -18.37 20.11
CA MET A 287 -10.46 -19.59 20.37
C MET A 287 -9.91 -20.45 21.53
N THR A 288 -8.75 -20.10 22.06
CA THR A 288 -8.09 -20.88 23.13
C THR A 288 -8.14 -20.19 24.48
N LYS A 289 -8.71 -18.97 24.52
CA LYS A 289 -8.71 -18.14 25.71
C LYS A 289 -10.11 -18.02 26.33
N PRO A 290 -10.34 -18.55 27.56
CA PRO A 290 -11.63 -18.38 28.23
C PRO A 290 -12.01 -16.91 28.40
N PRO A 291 -13.31 -16.58 28.27
CA PRO A 291 -14.42 -17.50 27.95
C PRO A 291 -14.68 -17.62 26.43
N PHE A 292 -13.81 -17.11 25.55
CA PHE A 292 -13.98 -17.13 24.09
C PHE A 292 -13.69 -18.51 23.46
N ASP A 293 -13.19 -19.47 24.21
CA ASP A 293 -13.13 -20.88 23.83
C ASP A 293 -14.53 -21.50 23.64
N ASP A 294 -15.56 -20.97 24.32
CA ASP A 294 -16.96 -21.36 24.08
C ASP A 294 -17.53 -20.64 22.85
N ILE A 295 -18.06 -21.40 21.88
CA ILE A 295 -18.67 -20.86 20.66
C ILE A 295 -19.89 -19.97 20.96
N ARG A 296 -20.62 -20.22 22.05
CA ARG A 296 -21.79 -19.40 22.47
C ARG A 296 -21.34 -18.01 22.87
N VAL A 297 -20.21 -17.88 23.56
CA VAL A 297 -19.59 -16.59 23.91
C VAL A 297 -19.10 -15.86 22.67
N ARG A 298 -18.45 -16.56 21.72
CA ARG A 298 -18.05 -15.95 20.43
C ARG A 298 -19.27 -15.44 19.65
N LYS A 299 -20.34 -16.24 19.61
CA LYS A 299 -21.60 -15.86 18.96
C LYS A 299 -22.24 -14.63 19.63
N ALA A 300 -22.24 -14.60 20.96
CA ALA A 300 -22.70 -13.44 21.74
C ALA A 300 -21.89 -12.18 21.42
N PHE A 301 -20.56 -12.29 21.37
CA PHE A 301 -19.67 -11.20 20.97
C PHE A 301 -20.01 -10.66 19.58
N MET A 302 -20.25 -11.54 18.59
CA MET A 302 -20.63 -11.16 17.23
C MET A 302 -21.96 -10.38 17.20
N HIS A 303 -22.99 -10.83 17.97
CA HIS A 303 -24.28 -10.16 18.06
C HIS A 303 -24.23 -8.86 18.88
N ALA A 304 -23.27 -8.73 19.79
CA ALA A 304 -23.09 -7.51 20.60
C ALA A 304 -22.55 -6.33 19.80
N ILE A 305 -21.78 -6.59 18.73
CA ILE A 305 -21.09 -5.57 17.93
C ILE A 305 -21.96 -5.10 16.76
N ASP A 306 -22.38 -3.84 16.79
CA ASP A 306 -22.99 -3.16 15.64
C ASP A 306 -21.89 -2.66 14.68
N ARG A 307 -21.51 -3.50 13.74
CA ARG A 307 -20.47 -3.19 12.73
C ARG A 307 -20.88 -2.03 11.84
N LYS A 308 -22.19 -1.93 11.51
CA LYS A 308 -22.72 -0.84 10.66
C LYS A 308 -22.55 0.50 11.36
N ALA A 309 -22.96 0.58 12.63
CA ALA A 309 -22.80 1.79 13.43
C ALA A 309 -21.34 2.18 13.62
N ILE A 310 -20.45 1.22 13.92
CA ILE A 310 -19.01 1.50 14.02
C ILE A 310 -18.48 2.05 12.69
N LYS A 311 -18.74 1.36 11.57
CA LYS A 311 -18.30 1.80 10.24
C LYS A 311 -18.83 3.19 9.91
N GLU A 312 -20.11 3.47 10.16
CA GLU A 312 -20.71 4.76 9.82
C GLU A 312 -20.18 5.90 10.70
N THR A 313 -19.93 5.63 11.97
CA THR A 313 -19.30 6.61 12.88
C THR A 313 -17.84 6.91 12.49
N MET A 314 -17.11 5.88 12.10
CA MET A 314 -15.69 6.03 11.71
C MET A 314 -15.53 6.62 10.31
N TYR A 315 -16.37 6.19 9.36
CA TYR A 315 -16.24 6.45 7.92
C TYR A 315 -17.61 6.79 7.31
N PRO A 316 -18.26 7.90 7.68
CA PRO A 316 -19.56 8.29 7.14
C PRO A 316 -19.47 8.63 5.65
N GLY A 317 -20.63 8.68 4.99
CA GLY A 317 -20.71 9.12 3.60
C GLY A 317 -19.96 8.25 2.60
N GLY A 318 -19.76 6.96 2.91
CA GLY A 318 -19.11 6.02 1.99
C GLY A 318 -17.59 6.09 1.97
N LEU A 319 -16.95 6.73 2.95
CA LEU A 319 -15.47 6.76 3.07
C LEU A 319 -14.86 5.37 3.26
N ALA A 320 -15.61 4.42 3.79
CA ALA A 320 -15.26 2.99 3.80
C ALA A 320 -16.51 2.15 3.50
N ARG A 321 -16.31 0.90 3.12
CA ARG A 321 -17.39 -0.08 2.93
C ARG A 321 -17.53 -0.94 4.18
N LEU A 322 -18.75 -1.39 4.48
CA LEU A 322 -18.93 -2.45 5.47
C LEU A 322 -18.27 -3.71 4.93
N ALA A 323 -17.36 -4.28 5.69
CA ALA A 323 -16.68 -5.49 5.27
C ALA A 323 -17.64 -6.69 5.31
N VAL A 324 -17.75 -7.39 4.18
CA VAL A 324 -18.68 -8.52 3.98
C VAL A 324 -17.97 -9.86 3.86
N SER A 325 -16.67 -9.89 4.13
CA SER A 325 -15.84 -11.10 4.12
C SER A 325 -14.59 -10.89 4.94
N CYS A 326 -13.94 -11.97 5.37
CA CYS A 326 -12.59 -11.89 5.95
C CYS A 326 -11.49 -11.76 4.90
N VAL A 327 -11.82 -11.85 3.61
CA VAL A 327 -10.94 -11.50 2.48
C VAL A 327 -11.54 -10.27 1.79
N PRO A 328 -10.83 -9.15 1.64
CA PRO A 328 -11.39 -7.92 1.08
C PRO A 328 -11.91 -8.08 -0.36
N PRO A 329 -12.90 -7.26 -0.79
CA PRO A 329 -13.36 -7.23 -2.17
C PRO A 329 -12.23 -6.89 -3.14
N GLY A 330 -12.23 -7.50 -4.32
CA GLY A 330 -11.18 -7.33 -5.32
C GLY A 330 -9.96 -8.23 -5.13
N TYR A 331 -9.85 -8.95 -4.02
CA TYR A 331 -8.86 -10.02 -3.84
C TYR A 331 -9.34 -11.31 -4.51
N PHE A 332 -8.41 -12.04 -5.13
CA PHE A 332 -8.73 -13.38 -5.61
C PHE A 332 -9.26 -14.24 -4.46
N GLY A 333 -10.31 -15.00 -4.70
CA GLY A 333 -10.92 -15.87 -3.68
C GLY A 333 -11.86 -15.14 -2.71
N HIS A 334 -12.14 -13.84 -2.90
CA HIS A 334 -13.17 -13.15 -2.14
C HIS A 334 -14.56 -13.74 -2.41
N ILE A 335 -15.36 -13.92 -1.35
CA ILE A 335 -16.82 -14.11 -1.45
C ILE A 335 -17.52 -13.24 -0.42
N PRO A 336 -18.68 -12.65 -0.74
CA PRO A 336 -19.55 -12.06 0.26
C PRO A 336 -20.06 -13.13 1.23
N MET A 337 -20.12 -12.78 2.50
CA MET A 337 -20.56 -13.67 3.57
C MET A 337 -21.56 -12.94 4.46
N GLU A 338 -22.49 -13.67 5.05
CA GLU A 338 -23.38 -13.14 6.07
C GLU A 338 -22.72 -13.24 7.44
N PHE A 339 -22.71 -12.15 8.20
CA PHE A 339 -22.25 -12.13 9.57
C PHE A 339 -23.44 -11.89 10.51
N PRO A 340 -23.37 -12.38 11.76
CA PRO A 340 -24.42 -12.16 12.73
C PRO A 340 -24.84 -10.70 12.82
N GLU A 341 -26.13 -10.42 12.73
CA GLU A 341 -26.69 -9.08 12.90
C GLU A 341 -26.58 -8.63 14.36
N HIS A 342 -26.49 -7.32 14.57
CA HIS A 342 -26.52 -6.74 15.91
C HIS A 342 -27.82 -7.08 16.61
N ASN A 343 -27.73 -7.86 17.69
CA ASN A 343 -28.86 -8.28 18.53
C ASN A 343 -28.41 -8.44 19.97
N PRO A 344 -28.44 -7.37 20.77
CA PRO A 344 -28.00 -7.41 22.17
C PRO A 344 -28.80 -8.35 23.06
N ASP A 345 -30.10 -8.58 22.78
CA ASP A 345 -30.93 -9.49 23.55
C ASP A 345 -30.49 -10.94 23.35
N LEU A 346 -30.25 -11.33 22.09
CA LEU A 346 -29.71 -12.64 21.78
C LEU A 346 -28.30 -12.81 22.36
N ALA A 347 -27.48 -11.76 22.34
CA ALA A 347 -26.15 -11.80 22.96
C ALA A 347 -26.23 -12.11 24.46
N ARG A 348 -27.10 -11.42 25.21
CA ARG A 348 -27.33 -11.69 26.64
C ARG A 348 -27.82 -13.11 26.90
N LYS A 349 -28.76 -13.60 26.07
CA LYS A 349 -29.26 -14.96 26.18
C LYS A 349 -28.13 -15.99 25.99
N LEU A 350 -27.31 -15.83 24.96
CA LEU A 350 -26.16 -16.71 24.66
C LEU A 350 -25.12 -16.70 25.79
N LEU A 351 -24.85 -15.54 26.37
CA LEU A 351 -23.97 -15.43 27.54
C LEU A 351 -24.51 -16.18 28.75
N ALA A 352 -25.82 -16.06 29.03
CA ALA A 352 -26.46 -16.80 30.12
C ALA A 352 -26.38 -18.33 29.88
N GLU A 353 -26.66 -18.78 28.64
CA GLU A 353 -26.55 -20.19 28.27
C GLU A 353 -25.10 -20.72 28.37
N ALA A 354 -24.09 -19.84 28.19
CA ALA A 354 -22.68 -20.16 28.35
C ALA A 354 -22.20 -20.10 29.82
N GLY A 355 -23.09 -19.83 30.78
CA GLY A 355 -22.74 -19.76 32.21
C GLY A 355 -22.34 -18.36 32.69
N HIS A 356 -22.58 -17.32 31.89
CA HIS A 356 -22.27 -15.93 32.20
C HIS A 356 -23.53 -15.02 32.24
N PRO A 357 -24.54 -15.33 33.05
CA PRO A 357 -25.82 -14.55 33.09
C PRO A 357 -25.61 -13.10 33.49
N ASN A 358 -24.58 -12.80 34.29
CA ASN A 358 -24.20 -11.46 34.72
C ASN A 358 -23.06 -10.86 33.92
N GLY A 359 -22.66 -11.52 32.81
CA GLY A 359 -21.53 -11.12 32.01
C GLY A 359 -20.18 -11.43 32.66
N PHE A 360 -19.12 -10.73 32.19
CA PHE A 360 -17.74 -10.88 32.69
C PHE A 360 -16.91 -9.63 32.38
N THR A 361 -15.75 -9.52 33.04
CA THR A 361 -14.80 -8.43 32.84
C THR A 361 -13.51 -8.92 32.23
N ILE A 362 -13.02 -8.22 31.19
CA ILE A 362 -11.72 -8.39 30.55
C ILE A 362 -10.79 -7.30 31.05
N LYS A 363 -9.71 -7.70 31.76
CA LYS A 363 -8.73 -6.76 32.33
C LYS A 363 -7.34 -7.37 32.52
N PRO A 364 -6.27 -6.65 32.15
CA PRO A 364 -6.34 -5.47 31.29
C PRO A 364 -6.65 -5.87 29.85
N TYR A 365 -7.20 -4.96 29.06
CA TYR A 365 -7.27 -5.08 27.62
C TYR A 365 -6.37 -4.04 26.98
N PHE A 366 -5.28 -4.47 26.32
CA PHE A 366 -4.31 -3.58 25.73
C PHE A 366 -4.78 -3.06 24.37
N ILE A 367 -4.60 -1.75 24.16
CA ILE A 367 -4.97 -1.08 22.91
C ILE A 367 -3.89 -0.09 22.48
N SER A 368 -3.61 -0.04 21.18
CA SER A 368 -2.74 0.97 20.58
C SER A 368 -3.37 2.37 20.67
N LYS A 369 -2.56 3.38 21.03
CA LYS A 369 -2.98 4.79 20.98
C LYS A 369 -3.08 5.35 19.56
N SER A 370 -2.59 4.62 18.52
CA SER A 370 -2.43 5.10 17.14
C SER A 370 -3.56 4.66 16.22
N PHE A 371 -3.75 5.39 15.12
CA PHE A 371 -4.66 5.07 14.02
C PHE A 371 -6.13 4.96 14.46
N PHE A 372 -6.85 4.01 13.89
CA PHE A 372 -8.27 3.73 14.15
C PHE A 372 -8.54 3.02 15.49
N TYR A 373 -7.51 2.41 16.08
CA TYR A 373 -7.69 1.52 17.24
C TYR A 373 -8.48 2.12 18.40
N PRO A 374 -8.15 3.33 18.93
CA PRO A 374 -8.86 3.87 20.08
C PRO A 374 -10.35 4.10 19.80
N LYS A 375 -10.67 4.69 18.65
CA LYS A 375 -12.05 5.03 18.29
C LYS A 375 -12.92 3.79 18.08
N VAL A 376 -12.46 2.84 17.27
CA VAL A 376 -13.19 1.59 17.01
C VAL A 376 -13.43 0.82 18.29
N LEU A 377 -12.40 0.74 19.16
CA LEU A 377 -12.51 -0.08 20.36
C LEU A 377 -13.36 0.60 21.44
N THR A 378 -13.34 1.94 21.56
CA THR A 378 -14.26 2.65 22.46
C THR A 378 -15.72 2.43 22.06
N LEU A 379 -16.03 2.49 20.75
CA LEU A 379 -17.38 2.19 20.25
C LEU A 379 -17.78 0.74 20.56
N ALA A 380 -16.88 -0.20 20.33
CA ALA A 380 -17.12 -1.62 20.64
C ALA A 380 -17.26 -1.86 22.16
N GLN A 381 -16.46 -1.20 22.99
CA GLN A 381 -16.55 -1.27 24.46
C GLN A 381 -17.94 -0.89 24.97
N GLU A 382 -18.49 0.22 24.49
CA GLU A 382 -19.83 0.67 24.87
C GLU A 382 -20.93 -0.33 24.45
N GLN A 383 -20.77 -0.95 23.28
CA GLN A 383 -21.71 -1.97 22.80
C GLN A 383 -21.60 -3.26 23.62
N LEU A 384 -20.39 -3.73 23.91
CA LEU A 384 -20.12 -4.91 24.74
C LEU A 384 -20.64 -4.74 26.16
N LYS A 385 -20.49 -3.55 26.76
CA LYS A 385 -21.01 -3.23 28.10
C LYS A 385 -22.51 -3.42 28.19
N LYS A 386 -23.28 -3.09 27.14
CA LYS A 386 -24.74 -3.26 27.11
C LYS A 386 -25.22 -4.72 27.27
N VAL A 387 -24.33 -5.68 26.97
CA VAL A 387 -24.62 -7.12 27.09
C VAL A 387 -23.90 -7.75 28.29
N GLY A 388 -23.21 -6.96 29.13
CA GLY A 388 -22.51 -7.44 30.33
C GLY A 388 -21.03 -7.80 30.09
N ILE A 389 -20.49 -7.60 28.91
CA ILE A 389 -19.05 -7.77 28.67
C ILE A 389 -18.33 -6.44 28.95
N ASN A 390 -17.67 -6.34 30.10
CA ASN A 390 -16.92 -5.17 30.50
C ASN A 390 -15.48 -5.27 30.04
N VAL A 391 -14.97 -4.24 29.36
CA VAL A 391 -13.60 -4.21 28.84
C VAL A 391 -12.87 -3.02 29.48
N GLU A 392 -11.86 -3.31 30.30
CA GLU A 392 -11.01 -2.28 30.92
C GLU A 392 -9.81 -1.99 30.03
N LEU A 393 -9.89 -0.86 29.28
CA LEU A 393 -8.89 -0.49 28.28
C LEU A 393 -7.61 0.03 28.93
N GLN A 394 -6.48 -0.49 28.51
CA GLN A 394 -5.15 0.04 28.81
C GLN A 394 -4.50 0.52 27.52
N VAL A 395 -4.42 1.84 27.34
CA VAL A 395 -3.83 2.47 26.16
C VAL A 395 -2.31 2.40 26.27
N VAL A 396 -1.66 1.91 25.21
CA VAL A 396 -0.20 1.73 25.15
C VAL A 396 0.34 2.24 23.80
N GLU A 397 1.67 2.39 23.73
CA GLU A 397 2.36 2.69 22.48
C GLU A 397 2.09 1.59 21.44
N HIS A 398 2.11 1.95 20.16
CA HIS A 398 1.79 1.01 19.08
C HIS A 398 2.71 -0.22 19.05
N ALA A 399 4.01 -0.03 19.28
CA ALA A 399 4.97 -1.14 19.37
C ALA A 399 4.66 -2.07 20.55
N THR A 400 4.34 -1.50 21.73
CA THR A 400 3.95 -2.25 22.93
C THR A 400 2.64 -3.02 22.72
N TYR A 401 1.68 -2.42 22.00
CA TYR A 401 0.45 -3.12 21.62
C TYR A 401 0.76 -4.38 20.81
N HIS A 402 1.62 -4.27 19.78
CA HIS A 402 2.03 -5.41 18.96
C HIS A 402 2.77 -6.49 19.76
N GLU A 403 3.56 -6.10 20.75
CA GLU A 403 4.21 -7.05 21.64
C GLU A 403 3.18 -7.78 22.52
N ASN A 404 2.24 -7.06 23.12
CA ASN A 404 1.23 -7.62 24.02
C ASN A 404 0.28 -8.60 23.33
N ILE A 405 -0.19 -8.28 22.11
CA ILE A 405 -1.06 -9.21 21.37
C ILE A 405 -0.31 -10.47 20.93
N ARG A 406 1.01 -10.39 20.65
CA ARG A 406 1.85 -11.57 20.38
C ARG A 406 2.16 -12.40 21.64
N LYS A 407 2.11 -11.78 22.81
CA LYS A 407 2.15 -12.50 24.11
C LYS A 407 0.80 -13.08 24.49
N ASN A 408 -0.18 -13.06 23.59
CA ASN A 408 -1.52 -13.57 23.81
C ASN A 408 -2.22 -12.97 25.04
N LEU A 409 -2.05 -11.66 25.30
CA LEU A 409 -2.64 -11.02 26.48
C LEU A 409 -4.11 -10.64 26.28
N ASN A 410 -4.54 -10.34 25.07
CA ASN A 410 -5.91 -10.01 24.75
C ASN A 410 -6.74 -11.24 24.32
N PRO A 411 -7.98 -11.41 24.80
CA PRO A 411 -8.85 -12.54 24.42
C PRO A 411 -9.52 -12.35 23.05
N PHE A 412 -9.55 -11.14 22.55
CA PHE A 412 -9.82 -10.82 21.15
C PHE A 412 -8.88 -9.68 20.73
N VAL A 413 -8.61 -9.55 19.44
CA VAL A 413 -7.63 -8.57 18.93
C VAL A 413 -8.26 -7.76 17.80
N LEU A 414 -8.30 -6.44 17.95
CA LEU A 414 -8.59 -5.53 16.84
C LEU A 414 -7.31 -5.38 16.03
N TYR A 415 -7.36 -5.68 14.73
CA TYR A 415 -6.21 -5.53 13.85
C TYR A 415 -6.64 -5.17 12.44
N GLY A 416 -5.84 -4.36 11.77
CA GLY A 416 -6.01 -4.01 10.37
C GLY A 416 -4.75 -4.27 9.56
N GLY A 417 -4.91 -4.38 8.26
CA GLY A 417 -3.76 -4.57 7.38
C GLY A 417 -4.11 -4.62 5.90
N THR A 418 -3.07 -4.60 5.08
CA THR A 418 -3.11 -4.73 3.62
C THR A 418 -2.11 -5.80 3.20
N ARG A 419 -2.44 -6.59 2.17
CA ARG A 419 -1.58 -7.65 1.63
C ARG A 419 -1.68 -7.71 0.11
N ILE A 420 -0.85 -8.55 -0.52
CA ILE A 420 -1.00 -8.93 -1.93
C ILE A 420 -2.45 -9.41 -2.15
N THR A 421 -3.02 -9.08 -3.29
CA THR A 421 -4.43 -9.18 -3.63
C THR A 421 -4.91 -10.59 -3.95
N ASP A 422 -4.54 -11.52 -3.09
CA ASP A 422 -4.90 -12.94 -3.16
C ASP A 422 -5.30 -13.43 -1.77
N ALA A 423 -6.25 -14.36 -1.72
CA ALA A 423 -6.73 -14.93 -0.49
C ALA A 423 -5.63 -15.69 0.29
N ASP A 424 -4.69 -16.36 -0.40
CA ASP A 424 -3.66 -17.14 0.28
C ASP A 424 -2.77 -16.29 1.19
N PRO A 425 -2.06 -15.25 0.72
CA PRO A 425 -1.21 -14.45 1.61
C PRO A 425 -1.99 -13.76 2.72
N TRP A 426 -3.26 -13.46 2.46
CA TRP A 426 -4.14 -12.86 3.45
C TRP A 426 -4.57 -13.85 4.53
N LEU A 427 -5.10 -15.01 4.14
CA LEU A 427 -5.59 -16.02 5.07
C LEU A 427 -4.44 -16.75 5.77
N SER A 428 -3.37 -17.04 5.05
CA SER A 428 -2.21 -17.73 5.62
C SER A 428 -1.57 -16.91 6.73
N LEU A 429 -1.34 -15.62 6.51
CA LEU A 429 -0.71 -14.77 7.51
C LEU A 429 -1.52 -14.70 8.82
N PHE A 430 -2.85 -14.68 8.70
CA PHE A 430 -3.71 -14.40 9.86
C PHE A 430 -4.37 -15.66 10.47
N PHE A 431 -4.32 -16.82 9.78
CA PHE A 431 -5.06 -17.99 10.21
C PHE A 431 -4.35 -19.32 9.99
N ASP A 432 -3.17 -19.38 9.34
CA ASP A 432 -2.33 -20.58 9.32
C ASP A 432 -1.84 -20.87 10.74
N SER A 433 -1.89 -22.11 11.18
CA SER A 433 -1.45 -22.49 12.53
C SER A 433 0.03 -22.20 12.78
N LYS A 434 0.86 -22.14 11.74
CA LYS A 434 2.28 -21.74 11.81
C LYS A 434 2.47 -20.29 12.23
N GLU A 435 1.46 -19.47 11.99
CA GLU A 435 1.44 -18.04 12.33
C GLU A 435 0.83 -17.77 13.71
N ILE A 436 0.53 -18.80 14.51
CA ILE A 436 0.13 -18.60 15.92
C ILE A 436 1.34 -18.06 16.68
N PRO A 437 1.22 -16.85 17.29
CA PRO A 437 2.31 -16.30 18.06
C PRO A 437 2.61 -17.16 19.29
N ASP A 438 3.88 -17.47 19.51
CA ASP A 438 4.33 -18.27 20.64
C ASP A 438 5.58 -17.67 21.27
N PRO A 439 5.46 -17.03 22.44
CA PRO A 439 6.60 -16.46 23.16
C PRO A 439 7.68 -17.49 23.55
N ALA A 440 7.30 -18.76 23.76
CA ALA A 440 8.24 -19.79 24.19
C ALA A 440 9.21 -20.19 23.06
N THR A 441 8.73 -20.20 21.81
CA THR A 441 9.54 -20.49 20.62
C THR A 441 10.08 -19.23 19.94
N GLY A 442 9.64 -18.05 20.38
CA GLY A 442 9.97 -16.77 19.75
C GLY A 442 9.20 -16.51 18.45
N ASN A 443 8.16 -17.30 18.14
CA ASN A 443 7.32 -17.10 16.96
C ASN A 443 6.51 -15.78 17.09
N LYS A 444 6.74 -14.83 16.17
CA LYS A 444 6.08 -13.51 16.12
C LYS A 444 4.93 -13.46 15.11
N GLY A 445 4.29 -14.58 14.85
CA GLY A 445 3.18 -14.70 13.91
C GLY A 445 1.98 -13.81 14.24
N THR A 446 0.98 -13.84 13.39
CA THR A 446 -0.19 -12.93 13.45
C THR A 446 -1.54 -13.66 13.42
N ASN A 447 -1.57 -14.97 13.63
CA ASN A 447 -2.81 -15.70 13.85
C ASN A 447 -3.30 -15.47 15.30
N PHE A 448 -3.82 -14.27 15.56
CA PHE A 448 -4.31 -13.86 16.89
C PHE A 448 -5.59 -14.59 17.32
N ALA A 449 -6.28 -15.27 16.40
CA ALA A 449 -7.40 -16.14 16.73
C ALA A 449 -6.95 -17.49 17.33
N HIS A 450 -5.66 -17.81 17.26
CA HIS A 450 -5.10 -19.12 17.60
C HIS A 450 -5.84 -20.28 16.91
N TYR A 451 -6.31 -20.01 15.68
CA TYR A 451 -7.11 -20.95 14.90
C TYR A 451 -6.24 -21.99 14.20
N ARG A 452 -6.72 -23.25 14.18
CA ARG A 452 -6.03 -24.41 13.58
C ARG A 452 -6.90 -25.16 12.58
N GLY A 453 -8.05 -24.60 12.24
CA GLY A 453 -9.10 -25.33 11.51
C GLY A 453 -9.02 -25.21 9.99
N MET A 454 -7.92 -24.70 9.37
CA MET A 454 -7.88 -24.49 7.93
C MET A 454 -6.54 -24.81 7.25
N ASP A 455 -5.58 -25.36 7.96
CA ASP A 455 -4.23 -25.63 7.42
C ASP A 455 -4.27 -26.54 6.18
N ASP A 456 -5.19 -27.50 6.16
CA ASP A 456 -5.46 -28.40 5.04
C ASP A 456 -5.89 -27.63 3.78
N LEU A 457 -6.84 -26.71 3.92
CA LEU A 457 -7.35 -25.90 2.81
C LEU A 457 -6.32 -24.89 2.32
N LEU A 458 -5.57 -24.26 3.24
CA LEU A 458 -4.48 -23.35 2.86
C LEU A 458 -3.39 -24.09 2.10
N ALA A 459 -3.00 -25.28 2.56
CA ALA A 459 -2.01 -26.10 1.87
C ALA A 459 -2.49 -26.52 0.46
N ALA A 460 -3.75 -26.94 0.33
CA ALA A 460 -4.34 -27.30 -0.95
C ALA A 460 -4.41 -26.09 -1.92
N GLY A 461 -4.86 -24.92 -1.43
CA GLY A 461 -4.99 -23.71 -2.25
C GLY A 461 -3.66 -23.15 -2.77
N ARG A 462 -2.56 -23.38 -2.02
CA ARG A 462 -1.20 -22.95 -2.43
C ARG A 462 -0.66 -23.71 -3.64
N VAL A 463 -1.11 -24.93 -3.89
CA VAL A 463 -0.60 -25.78 -4.97
C VAL A 463 -1.60 -26.03 -6.09
N GLU A 464 -2.86 -25.62 -5.90
CA GLU A 464 -3.90 -25.81 -6.92
C GLU A 464 -3.65 -24.90 -8.13
N ARG A 465 -3.60 -25.51 -9.32
CA ARG A 465 -3.32 -24.84 -10.59
C ARG A 465 -4.58 -24.35 -11.31
N ASP A 466 -5.69 -25.07 -11.12
CA ASP A 466 -6.97 -24.67 -11.71
C ASP A 466 -7.55 -23.50 -10.92
N VAL A 467 -7.70 -22.35 -11.59
CA VAL A 467 -8.14 -21.08 -10.98
C VAL A 467 -9.50 -21.22 -10.31
N LYS A 468 -10.45 -21.98 -10.92
CA LYS A 468 -11.79 -22.17 -10.37
C LYS A 468 -11.78 -23.05 -9.13
N LYS A 469 -11.01 -24.15 -9.17
CA LYS A 469 -10.85 -25.06 -8.02
C LYS A 469 -10.14 -24.32 -6.87
N ARG A 470 -9.11 -23.53 -7.19
CA ARG A 470 -8.39 -22.71 -6.21
C ARG A 470 -9.32 -21.70 -5.54
N ALA A 471 -10.16 -21.00 -6.30
CA ALA A 471 -11.18 -20.09 -5.76
C ALA A 471 -12.14 -20.85 -4.84
N ALA A 472 -12.64 -22.03 -5.24
CA ALA A 472 -13.55 -22.85 -4.43
C ALA A 472 -12.92 -23.28 -3.09
N ILE A 473 -11.63 -23.59 -3.06
CA ILE A 473 -10.90 -23.89 -1.82
C ILE A 473 -10.93 -22.68 -0.87
N TYR A 474 -10.61 -21.47 -1.35
CA TYR A 474 -10.63 -20.27 -0.50
C TYR A 474 -12.05 -19.83 -0.13
N HIS A 475 -13.05 -20.15 -0.93
CA HIS A 475 -14.45 -19.95 -0.54
C HIS A 475 -14.82 -20.87 0.64
N GLU A 476 -14.44 -22.15 0.58
CA GLU A 476 -14.68 -23.08 1.69
C GLU A 476 -13.89 -22.68 2.94
N THR A 477 -12.66 -22.19 2.78
CA THR A 477 -11.87 -21.64 3.89
C THR A 477 -12.64 -20.54 4.63
N GLN A 478 -13.19 -19.57 3.91
CA GLN A 478 -13.95 -18.47 4.50
C GLN A 478 -15.25 -18.93 5.16
N LYS A 479 -15.98 -19.88 4.55
CA LYS A 479 -17.17 -20.50 5.16
C LYS A 479 -16.84 -21.22 6.47
N ARG A 480 -15.70 -21.92 6.54
CA ARG A 480 -15.23 -22.58 7.77
C ARG A 480 -14.95 -21.56 8.87
N MET A 481 -14.26 -20.46 8.52
CA MET A 481 -14.03 -19.34 9.45
C MET A 481 -15.33 -18.74 9.99
N GLN A 482 -16.34 -18.59 9.15
CA GLN A 482 -17.66 -18.07 9.54
C GLN A 482 -18.37 -19.01 10.50
N ARG A 483 -18.39 -20.33 10.22
CA ARG A 483 -18.97 -21.35 11.14
C ARG A 483 -18.32 -21.29 12.51
N ASP A 484 -17.00 -21.12 12.57
CA ASP A 484 -16.23 -21.14 13.81
C ASP A 484 -16.13 -19.78 14.50
N LEU A 485 -16.65 -18.71 13.85
CA LEU A 485 -16.73 -17.35 14.38
C LEU A 485 -15.37 -16.80 14.85
N VAL A 486 -14.32 -16.99 14.05
CA VAL A 486 -12.94 -16.60 14.40
C VAL A 486 -12.58 -15.18 13.99
N CYS A 487 -13.37 -14.57 13.12
CA CYS A 487 -13.11 -13.24 12.52
C CYS A 487 -14.42 -12.45 12.40
N LEU A 488 -14.41 -11.22 12.89
CA LEU A 488 -15.49 -10.25 12.68
C LEU A 488 -14.95 -9.04 11.91
N PRO A 489 -15.11 -9.01 10.58
CA PRO A 489 -14.67 -7.89 9.77
C PRO A 489 -15.57 -6.67 10.01
N ILE A 490 -14.98 -5.49 10.11
CA ILE A 490 -15.69 -4.22 10.39
C ILE A 490 -15.77 -3.38 9.13
N SER A 491 -14.63 -2.95 8.62
CA SER A 491 -14.56 -1.98 7.52
C SER A 491 -13.51 -2.38 6.50
N ASP A 492 -13.86 -2.28 5.21
CA ASP A 492 -12.90 -2.24 4.11
C ASP A 492 -12.58 -0.78 3.83
N VAL A 493 -11.38 -0.36 4.24
CA VAL A 493 -10.94 1.04 4.16
C VAL A 493 -10.07 1.22 2.92
N PRO A 494 -10.51 2.01 1.93
CA PRO A 494 -9.69 2.31 0.76
C PRO A 494 -8.50 3.20 1.13
N SER A 495 -7.47 3.17 0.31
CA SER A 495 -6.47 4.24 0.31
C SER A 495 -7.12 5.52 -0.17
N GLN A 496 -6.90 6.64 0.51
CA GLN A 496 -7.61 7.89 0.27
C GLN A 496 -6.62 9.04 0.10
N TRP A 497 -6.72 9.74 -1.03
CA TRP A 497 -5.83 10.83 -1.37
C TRP A 497 -6.66 12.09 -1.72
N PRO A 498 -6.76 13.08 -0.83
CA PRO A 498 -7.29 14.38 -1.20
C PRO A 498 -6.44 15.02 -2.29
N ARG A 499 -7.06 15.44 -3.38
CA ARG A 499 -6.42 16.00 -4.57
C ARG A 499 -7.15 17.24 -5.07
N ASN A 500 -6.42 18.24 -5.49
CA ASN A 500 -6.97 19.40 -6.21
C ASN A 500 -7.19 19.02 -7.70
N PRO A 501 -8.43 18.79 -8.16
CA PRO A 501 -8.70 18.35 -9.53
C PRO A 501 -8.45 19.45 -10.58
N LYS A 502 -8.37 20.73 -10.15
CA LYS A 502 -8.02 21.86 -11.03
C LYS A 502 -6.51 21.94 -11.29
N ARG A 503 -5.71 21.30 -10.46
CA ARG A 503 -4.25 21.32 -10.53
C ARG A 503 -3.66 19.99 -11.00
N VAL A 504 -4.26 18.87 -10.62
CA VAL A 504 -3.75 17.55 -10.95
C VAL A 504 -4.87 16.68 -11.50
N SER A 505 -4.62 16.06 -12.65
CA SER A 505 -5.48 15.03 -13.22
C SER A 505 -4.83 13.65 -13.18
N THR A 506 -5.67 12.63 -13.09
CA THR A 506 -5.34 11.21 -13.25
C THR A 506 -6.28 10.60 -14.28
N PRO A 507 -5.86 9.58 -15.07
CA PRO A 507 -6.75 8.92 -16.02
C PRO A 507 -7.78 8.00 -15.34
N PHE A 508 -7.65 7.76 -14.04
CA PHE A 508 -8.49 6.82 -13.30
C PHE A 508 -9.62 7.54 -12.59
N ASP A 509 -10.80 6.87 -12.51
CA ASP A 509 -11.94 7.35 -11.73
C ASP A 509 -11.50 7.54 -10.26
N PRO A 510 -11.79 8.69 -9.63
CA PRO A 510 -11.51 8.90 -8.21
C PRO A 510 -12.23 7.89 -7.30
N GLU A 511 -13.32 7.28 -7.75
CA GLU A 511 -14.03 6.26 -6.99
C GLU A 511 -13.67 4.84 -7.46
N TYR A 512 -12.56 4.30 -6.92
CA TYR A 512 -12.13 2.92 -7.17
C TYR A 512 -11.71 2.61 -8.61
N GLY A 513 -11.39 3.62 -9.42
CA GLY A 513 -10.83 3.42 -10.76
C GLY A 513 -9.40 2.90 -10.74
N GLU A 514 -8.71 3.04 -9.63
CA GLU A 514 -7.37 2.48 -9.43
C GLU A 514 -7.35 1.61 -8.18
N PHE A 515 -6.74 0.43 -8.30
CA PHE A 515 -6.38 -0.36 -7.14
C PHE A 515 -5.04 0.13 -6.59
N ALA A 516 -4.93 0.32 -5.29
CA ALA A 516 -3.67 0.69 -4.65
C ALA A 516 -3.35 -0.24 -3.48
N LEU A 517 -2.18 -0.84 -3.53
CA LEU A 517 -1.54 -1.41 -2.36
C LEU A 517 -0.88 -0.26 -1.57
N HIS A 518 -1.12 -0.20 -0.26
CA HIS A 518 -0.49 0.77 0.65
C HIS A 518 -0.36 2.19 0.07
N TYR A 519 -1.51 2.87 -0.11
CA TYR A 519 -1.51 4.32 -0.30
C TYR A 519 -0.62 4.85 -1.43
N SER A 520 -0.41 4.10 -2.53
CA SER A 520 0.45 4.55 -3.62
C SER A 520 -0.29 4.66 -4.95
N TYR A 521 0.11 5.61 -5.77
CA TYR A 521 -0.26 5.63 -7.18
C TYR A 521 0.53 4.54 -7.92
N ASN A 522 -0.16 3.60 -8.58
CA ASN A 522 0.52 2.55 -9.35
C ASN A 522 1.24 3.11 -10.57
N TYR A 523 0.70 4.18 -11.14
CA TYR A 523 1.14 4.81 -12.38
C TYR A 523 1.40 6.31 -12.17
N PRO A 524 2.41 6.71 -11.36
CA PRO A 524 2.70 8.12 -11.12
C PRO A 524 3.09 8.89 -12.38
N GLU A 525 3.58 8.20 -13.43
CA GLU A 525 3.85 8.77 -14.75
C GLU A 525 2.60 9.22 -15.51
N MET A 526 1.44 8.72 -15.14
CA MET A 526 0.16 9.09 -15.76
C MET A 526 -0.50 10.32 -15.10
N LEU A 527 0.01 10.75 -13.96
CA LEU A 527 -0.43 12.01 -13.34
C LEU A 527 -0.03 13.18 -14.23
N LYS A 528 -0.89 14.19 -14.29
CA LYS A 528 -0.62 15.42 -15.07
C LYS A 528 -0.88 16.64 -14.20
N VAL A 529 0.06 17.56 -14.18
CA VAL A 529 -0.12 18.92 -13.65
C VAL A 529 -0.79 19.76 -14.73
N LEU A 530 -1.95 20.33 -14.38
CA LEU A 530 -2.72 21.25 -15.22
C LEU A 530 -2.21 22.69 -15.02
N ASN A 531 -2.30 23.50 -16.06
CA ASN A 531 -1.88 24.90 -16.02
C ASN A 531 -2.87 25.78 -15.25
#